data_896dccddf44754ff86d5f2a59588bba2
#
_entry.id   896dccddf44754ff86d5f2a59588bba2
#
_cell.length_a   1.000
_cell.length_b   1.000
_cell.length_c   1.000
_cell.angle_alpha   90.00
_cell.angle_beta   90.00
_cell.angle_gamma   90.00
#
_symmetry.space_group_name_H-M   'P 1'
#
loop_
_entity.id
_entity.type
_entity.pdbx_description
1 polymer ?
#
loop_
_entity_poly.entity_id
_entity_poly.type
_entity_poly.pdbx_seq_one_letter_code
_entity_poly.pdbx_strand_id
1 'polypeptide(L)'
;MRTQAASWATPPEPQANGTVPHGARLLSINITEDSLSYMRTEAPLLAPIFRSAGQARLLSTLLLTGDELSVTDMARRAGLAYATAHREIARLVDAGILSERQVGRTRLIRANGESPLVGPLREILTVATGPVVILAEELARIDGIRSAFLYGSFAARMLGDGGPAPHDIDVMVLGEPEVDAVYEACTRVEAAVHRPVNPTILSREEFAAPSGFLDNVRSGPAVAVIGELPWR
;
A
#
# COMPACT_ATOMS: atom_id res chain seq x y z
N MET A 1 -4.88 63.16 32.04
CA MET A 1 -4.39 62.39 30.87
C MET A 1 -5.28 61.18 30.71
N ARG A 2 -6.07 61.14 29.64
CA ARG A 2 -7.13 60.10 29.40
C ARG A 2 -6.58 58.94 28.67
N THR A 3 -6.70 57.72 29.23
CA THR A 3 -6.38 56.44 28.60
C THR A 3 -7.52 56.06 27.67
N GLN A 4 -7.22 55.91 26.38
CA GLN A 4 -8.17 55.39 25.37
C GLN A 4 -8.16 53.85 25.43
N ALA A 5 -9.33 53.30 25.66
CA ALA A 5 -9.58 51.86 25.55
C ALA A 5 -9.80 51.50 24.07
N ALA A 6 -9.02 50.57 23.55
CA ALA A 6 -9.17 50.00 22.20
C ALA A 6 -10.33 49.01 22.19
N SER A 7 -11.31 49.27 21.36
CA SER A 7 -12.45 48.39 21.04
C SER A 7 -12.01 47.25 20.18
N TRP A 8 -12.21 45.98 20.63
CA TRP A 8 -12.04 44.77 19.84
C TRP A 8 -13.34 44.50 19.08
N ALA A 9 -13.30 44.70 17.77
CA ALA A 9 -14.39 44.31 16.88
C ALA A 9 -14.47 42.80 16.72
N THR A 10 -15.65 42.24 16.93
CA THR A 10 -16.02 40.84 16.72
C THR A 10 -15.85 40.50 15.25
N PRO A 11 -15.22 39.33 14.91
CA PRO A 11 -15.18 38.89 13.52
C PRO A 11 -16.57 38.39 13.06
N PRO A 12 -16.91 38.52 11.76
CA PRO A 12 -18.19 38.09 11.22
C PRO A 12 -18.28 36.57 11.15
N GLU A 13 -19.50 36.08 11.39
CA GLU A 13 -19.87 34.66 11.23
C GLU A 13 -19.66 34.20 9.79
N PRO A 14 -19.20 32.94 9.59
CA PRO A 14 -19.12 32.35 8.26
C PRO A 14 -20.51 32.00 7.73
N GLN A 15 -20.89 32.61 6.61
CA GLN A 15 -22.10 32.27 5.86
C GLN A 15 -22.01 30.85 5.32
N ALA A 16 -22.93 30.00 5.75
CA ALA A 16 -23.20 28.71 5.16
C ALA A 16 -23.88 28.89 3.80
N ASN A 17 -23.15 28.67 2.71
CA ASN A 17 -23.72 28.28 1.41
C ASN A 17 -22.59 27.78 0.49
N GLY A 18 -22.35 26.47 0.52
CA GLY A 18 -21.52 25.76 -0.42
C GLY A 18 -22.02 24.32 -0.46
N THR A 19 -22.93 24.03 -1.41
CA THR A 19 -23.43 22.72 -1.72
C THR A 19 -22.25 21.80 -2.04
N VAL A 20 -21.95 20.86 -1.15
CA VAL A 20 -20.98 19.78 -1.38
C VAL A 20 -21.61 18.81 -2.38
N PRO A 21 -20.99 18.52 -3.53
CA PRO A 21 -21.52 17.51 -4.44
C PRO A 21 -21.45 16.13 -3.76
N HIS A 22 -22.63 15.55 -3.50
CA HIS A 22 -22.80 14.16 -3.13
C HIS A 22 -22.33 13.30 -4.29
N GLY A 23 -21.21 12.63 -4.13
CA GLY A 23 -20.70 11.71 -5.17
C GLY A 23 -19.27 11.24 -5.02
N ALA A 24 -18.60 11.49 -3.90
CA ALA A 24 -17.37 10.74 -3.61
C ALA A 24 -17.78 9.32 -3.19
N ARG A 25 -17.98 8.44 -4.18
CA ARG A 25 -17.98 7.00 -3.98
C ARG A 25 -16.63 6.66 -3.38
N LEU A 26 -16.60 6.39 -2.08
CA LEU A 26 -15.51 5.69 -1.44
C LEU A 26 -15.38 4.35 -2.19
N LEU A 27 -14.49 4.30 -3.18
CA LEU A 27 -14.03 3.06 -3.74
C LEU A 27 -13.41 2.30 -2.58
N SER A 28 -14.19 1.39 -2.02
CA SER A 28 -13.68 0.35 -1.16
C SER A 28 -12.68 -0.41 -2.03
N ILE A 29 -11.40 -0.12 -1.86
CA ILE A 29 -10.34 -0.91 -2.45
C ILE A 29 -10.54 -2.29 -1.87
N ASN A 30 -11.13 -3.20 -2.65
CA ASN A 30 -11.13 -4.61 -2.35
C ASN A 30 -9.67 -5.08 -2.51
N ILE A 31 -8.85 -4.82 -1.49
CA ILE A 31 -7.63 -5.56 -1.30
C ILE A 31 -8.11 -6.98 -1.05
N THR A 32 -8.02 -7.84 -2.06
CA THR A 32 -8.47 -9.21 -1.97
C THR A 32 -7.73 -9.92 -0.83
N GLU A 33 -8.37 -10.91 -0.22
CA GLU A 33 -7.73 -11.74 0.82
C GLU A 33 -6.42 -12.35 0.32
N ASP A 34 -6.23 -12.51 -0.99
CA ASP A 34 -4.99 -12.98 -1.60
C ASP A 34 -3.89 -11.92 -1.65
N SER A 35 -4.22 -10.64 -1.86
CA SER A 35 -3.24 -9.55 -1.67
C SER A 35 -2.81 -9.45 -0.20
N LEU A 36 -3.72 -9.80 0.72
CA LEU A 36 -3.42 -9.96 2.14
C LEU A 36 -2.69 -11.28 2.45
N SER A 37 -2.92 -12.34 1.66
CA SER A 37 -2.21 -13.61 1.78
C SER A 37 -0.73 -13.46 1.43
N TYR A 38 -0.41 -12.62 0.45
CA TYR A 38 0.96 -12.23 0.16
C TYR A 38 1.65 -11.56 1.38
N MET A 39 0.95 -10.70 2.10
CA MET A 39 1.46 -10.14 3.36
C MET A 39 1.67 -11.20 4.46
N ARG A 40 1.16 -12.42 4.29
CA ARG A 40 1.42 -13.57 5.19
C ARG A 40 2.74 -14.27 4.90
N THR A 41 3.28 -14.15 3.68
CA THR A 41 4.59 -14.69 3.36
C THR A 41 5.66 -13.83 4.05
N GLU A 42 6.68 -14.44 4.60
CA GLU A 42 7.79 -13.72 5.23
C GLU A 42 8.28 -12.62 4.28
N ALA A 43 8.47 -11.40 4.78
CA ALA A 43 8.97 -10.30 3.98
C ALA A 43 10.52 -10.37 3.92
N PRO A 44 11.11 -11.15 3.01
CA PRO A 44 12.54 -11.49 3.05
C PRO A 44 13.43 -10.29 2.82
N LEU A 45 12.92 -9.27 2.09
CA LEU A 45 13.64 -8.02 1.85
C LEU A 45 13.83 -7.21 3.14
N LEU A 46 12.95 -7.34 4.11
CA LEU A 46 12.97 -6.57 5.35
C LEU A 46 13.41 -7.39 6.57
N ALA A 47 13.54 -8.71 6.45
CA ALA A 47 13.90 -9.59 7.55
C ALA A 47 15.17 -9.16 8.31
N PRO A 48 16.23 -8.64 7.66
CA PRO A 48 17.42 -8.17 8.37
C PRO A 48 17.21 -6.85 9.13
N ILE A 49 16.19 -6.06 8.79
CA ILE A 49 15.98 -4.69 9.31
C ILE A 49 14.93 -4.70 10.42
N PHE A 50 13.87 -5.49 10.27
CA PHE A 50 12.77 -5.56 11.21
C PHE A 50 12.86 -6.82 12.08
N ARG A 51 12.46 -6.69 13.32
CA ARG A 51 12.49 -7.75 14.32
C ARG A 51 11.67 -8.99 13.93
N SER A 52 10.64 -8.81 13.13
CA SER A 52 9.82 -9.87 12.58
C SER A 52 9.09 -9.42 11.31
N ALA A 53 8.73 -10.37 10.45
CA ALA A 53 7.88 -10.11 9.30
C ALA A 53 6.53 -9.47 9.69
N GLY A 54 5.98 -9.86 10.84
CA GLY A 54 4.76 -9.27 11.39
C GLY A 54 4.89 -7.78 11.70
N GLN A 55 6.02 -7.35 12.27
CA GLN A 55 6.29 -5.94 12.53
C GLN A 55 6.41 -5.16 11.21
N ALA A 56 7.12 -5.71 10.23
CA ALA A 56 7.24 -5.09 8.91
C ALA A 56 5.87 -4.90 8.25
N ARG A 57 5.00 -5.92 8.29
CA ARG A 57 3.63 -5.83 7.74
C ARG A 57 2.76 -4.79 8.45
N LEU A 58 2.81 -4.72 9.78
CA LEU A 58 2.08 -3.69 10.54
C LEU A 58 2.52 -2.29 10.15
N LEU A 59 3.83 -2.07 10.07
CA LEU A 59 4.37 -0.77 9.68
C LEU A 59 4.03 -0.42 8.24
N SER A 60 4.15 -1.37 7.29
CA SER A 60 3.75 -1.15 5.90
C SER A 60 2.28 -0.78 5.79
N THR A 61 1.39 -1.49 6.51
CA THR A 61 -0.05 -1.22 6.50
C THR A 61 -0.39 0.20 6.95
N LEU A 62 0.32 0.76 7.93
CA LEU A 62 0.01 2.11 8.43
C LEU A 62 0.81 3.21 7.74
N LEU A 63 2.10 2.97 7.51
CA LEU A 63 2.98 4.02 7.03
C LEU A 63 2.82 4.27 5.52
N LEU A 64 2.44 3.25 4.75
CA LEU A 64 2.26 3.38 3.29
C LEU A 64 0.86 3.87 2.92
N THR A 65 -0.19 3.43 3.62
CA THR A 65 -1.57 3.87 3.30
C THR A 65 -1.94 5.21 3.95
N GLY A 66 -1.26 5.59 5.04
CA GLY A 66 -1.62 6.78 5.81
C GLY A 66 -2.93 6.67 6.60
N ASP A 67 -3.53 5.49 6.64
CA ASP A 67 -4.79 5.21 7.30
C ASP A 67 -4.71 5.34 8.82
N GLU A 68 -5.87 5.56 9.43
CA GLU A 68 -6.09 5.39 10.85
C GLU A 68 -6.96 4.14 11.05
N LEU A 69 -6.46 3.14 11.75
CA LEU A 69 -7.07 1.81 11.86
C LEU A 69 -7.27 1.36 13.29
N SER A 70 -8.31 0.57 13.53
CA SER A 70 -8.44 -0.15 14.80
C SER A 70 -7.40 -1.26 14.92
N VAL A 71 -7.06 -1.67 16.14
CA VAL A 71 -6.15 -2.82 16.38
C VAL A 71 -6.65 -4.08 15.68
N THR A 72 -7.97 -4.30 15.63
CA THR A 72 -8.60 -5.44 14.97
C THR A 72 -8.39 -5.39 13.45
N ASP A 73 -8.63 -4.23 12.84
CA ASP A 73 -8.45 -4.04 11.39
C ASP A 73 -6.98 -4.16 11.01
N MET A 74 -6.08 -3.61 11.84
CA MET A 74 -4.65 -3.79 11.65
C MET A 74 -4.21 -5.24 11.72
N ALA A 75 -4.70 -6.00 12.71
CA ALA A 75 -4.39 -7.41 12.85
C ALA A 75 -4.84 -8.19 11.60
N ARG A 76 -6.06 -7.93 11.12
CA ARG A 76 -6.62 -8.52 9.91
C ARG A 76 -5.78 -8.17 8.68
N ARG A 77 -5.54 -6.88 8.42
CA ARG A 77 -4.76 -6.42 7.25
C ARG A 77 -3.31 -6.92 7.27
N ALA A 78 -2.67 -6.92 8.42
CA ALA A 78 -1.31 -7.45 8.56
C ALA A 78 -1.23 -9.00 8.60
N GLY A 79 -2.36 -9.71 8.55
CA GLY A 79 -2.39 -11.17 8.65
C GLY A 79 -1.81 -11.71 9.96
N LEU A 80 -2.11 -11.06 11.08
CA LEU A 80 -1.61 -11.41 12.41
C LEU A 80 -2.73 -11.78 13.36
N ALA A 81 -2.43 -12.68 14.33
CA ALA A 81 -3.30 -12.87 15.48
C ALA A 81 -3.42 -11.57 16.27
N TYR A 82 -4.63 -11.26 16.76
CA TYR A 82 -4.92 -10.04 17.52
C TYR A 82 -3.92 -9.77 18.65
N ALA A 83 -3.61 -10.78 19.46
CA ALA A 83 -2.68 -10.66 20.56
C ALA A 83 -1.25 -10.29 20.12
N THR A 84 -0.83 -10.76 18.95
CA THR A 84 0.47 -10.43 18.36
C THR A 84 0.47 -8.98 17.87
N ALA A 85 -0.55 -8.60 17.10
CA ALA A 85 -0.73 -7.23 16.62
C ALA A 85 -0.78 -6.23 17.79
N HIS A 86 -1.58 -6.53 18.82
CA HIS A 86 -1.69 -5.68 20.02
C HIS A 86 -0.35 -5.43 20.69
N ARG A 87 0.48 -6.47 20.88
CA ARG A 87 1.81 -6.34 21.51
C ARG A 87 2.78 -5.55 20.65
N GLU A 88 2.79 -5.78 19.35
CA GLU A 88 3.67 -5.02 18.45
C GLU A 88 3.24 -3.55 18.33
N ILE A 89 1.93 -3.27 18.25
CA ILE A 89 1.40 -1.92 18.25
C ILE A 89 1.79 -1.19 19.53
N ALA A 90 1.60 -1.81 20.71
CA ALA A 90 1.98 -1.19 21.97
C ALA A 90 3.46 -0.78 21.98
N ARG A 91 4.37 -1.65 21.53
CA ARG A 91 5.80 -1.33 21.44
C ARG A 91 6.11 -0.19 20.48
N LEU A 92 5.39 -0.13 19.33
CA LEU A 92 5.58 0.93 18.36
C LEU A 92 5.03 2.28 18.86
N VAL A 93 3.97 2.26 19.65
CA VAL A 93 3.44 3.44 20.35
C VAL A 93 4.42 3.88 21.42
N ASP A 94 4.92 2.97 22.26
CA ASP A 94 5.93 3.28 23.29
C ASP A 94 7.22 3.85 22.67
N ALA A 95 7.60 3.37 21.47
CA ALA A 95 8.73 3.90 20.73
C ALA A 95 8.44 5.23 20.01
N GLY A 96 7.22 5.77 20.09
CA GLY A 96 6.83 7.01 19.45
C GLY A 96 6.74 6.94 17.91
N ILE A 97 6.74 5.73 17.33
CA ILE A 97 6.58 5.52 15.87
C ILE A 97 5.10 5.60 15.48
N LEU A 98 4.24 5.05 16.33
CA LEU A 98 2.79 5.13 16.17
C LEU A 98 2.20 6.03 17.25
N SER A 99 1.06 6.63 16.96
CA SER A 99 0.21 7.33 17.91
C SER A 99 -1.15 6.67 17.97
N GLU A 100 -1.82 6.83 19.12
CA GLU A 100 -3.14 6.28 19.34
C GLU A 100 -4.11 7.32 19.85
N ARG A 101 -5.39 7.14 19.54
CA ARG A 101 -6.48 7.88 20.14
C ARG A 101 -7.68 6.99 20.39
N GLN A 102 -8.47 7.36 21.38
CA GLN A 102 -9.71 6.66 21.72
C GLN A 102 -10.91 7.33 21.03
N VAL A 103 -11.73 6.55 20.36
CA VAL A 103 -13.02 7.00 19.81
C VAL A 103 -14.12 6.07 20.35
N GLY A 104 -14.88 6.55 21.33
CA GLY A 104 -15.81 5.68 22.05
C GLY A 104 -15.09 4.52 22.72
N ARG A 105 -15.40 3.29 22.31
CA ARG A 105 -14.73 2.06 22.81
C ARG A 105 -13.62 1.56 21.89
N THR A 106 -13.37 2.24 20.78
CA THR A 106 -12.41 1.80 19.78
C THR A 106 -11.11 2.57 19.93
N ARG A 107 -10.00 1.85 20.04
CA ARG A 107 -8.64 2.37 19.98
C ARG A 107 -8.19 2.44 18.53
N LEU A 108 -7.95 3.64 18.02
CA LEU A 108 -7.48 3.92 16.68
C LEU A 108 -5.98 4.22 16.70
N ILE A 109 -5.28 3.67 15.75
CA ILE A 109 -3.82 3.72 15.60
C ILE A 109 -3.47 4.37 14.27
N ARG A 110 -2.49 5.26 14.28
CA ARG A 110 -1.95 5.90 13.08
C ARG A 110 -0.44 6.11 13.18
N ALA A 111 0.21 6.43 12.09
CA ALA A 111 1.59 6.91 12.10
C ALA A 111 1.72 8.18 12.96
N ASN A 112 2.76 8.26 13.77
CA ASN A 112 3.06 9.49 14.54
C ASN A 112 3.79 10.49 13.64
N GLY A 113 3.07 11.49 13.11
CA GLY A 113 3.63 12.51 12.21
C GLY A 113 4.74 13.37 12.83
N GLU A 114 4.84 13.42 14.16
CA GLU A 114 5.88 14.18 14.87
C GLU A 114 7.16 13.36 15.07
N SER A 115 7.13 12.06 14.81
CA SER A 115 8.29 11.19 14.96
C SER A 115 9.28 11.39 13.82
N PRO A 116 10.55 11.71 14.11
CA PRO A 116 11.59 11.85 13.07
C PRO A 116 11.91 10.53 12.37
N LEU A 117 11.47 9.40 12.92
CA LEU A 117 11.70 8.07 12.36
C LEU A 117 10.66 7.67 11.31
N VAL A 118 9.47 8.26 11.32
CA VAL A 118 8.37 7.84 10.43
C VAL A 118 8.68 8.11 8.96
N GLY A 119 9.27 9.25 8.63
CA GLY A 119 9.72 9.56 7.27
C GLY A 119 10.71 8.52 6.72
N PRO A 120 11.88 8.35 7.35
CA PRO A 120 12.86 7.33 6.93
C PRO A 120 12.32 5.90 6.89
N LEU A 121 11.50 5.51 7.86
CA LEU A 121 10.86 4.18 7.86
C LEU A 121 9.90 4.01 6.68
N ARG A 122 9.14 5.05 6.32
CA ARG A 122 8.26 5.02 5.16
C ARG A 122 9.06 4.84 3.88
N GLU A 123 10.18 5.55 3.71
CA GLU A 123 11.06 5.40 2.55
C GLU A 123 11.59 3.96 2.43
N ILE A 124 12.10 3.38 3.53
CA ILE A 124 12.57 1.99 3.54
C ILE A 124 11.45 1.02 3.16
N LEU A 125 10.26 1.19 3.72
CA LEU A 125 9.12 0.33 3.45
C LEU A 125 8.62 0.51 2.01
N THR A 126 8.61 1.73 1.48
CA THR A 126 8.25 2.03 0.10
C THR A 126 9.16 1.27 -0.87
N VAL A 127 10.46 1.30 -0.66
CA VAL A 127 11.42 0.57 -1.52
C VAL A 127 11.26 -0.95 -1.42
N ALA A 128 10.93 -1.46 -0.25
CA ALA A 128 10.96 -2.90 0.01
C ALA A 128 9.61 -3.60 -0.21
N THR A 129 8.49 -2.96 0.11
CA THR A 129 7.13 -3.54 0.03
C THR A 129 6.13 -2.65 -0.71
N GLY A 130 6.50 -1.40 -0.95
CA GLY A 130 5.67 -0.39 -1.59
C GLY A 130 5.21 -0.73 -3.01
N PRO A 131 6.02 -1.41 -3.85
CA PRO A 131 5.63 -1.67 -5.23
C PRO A 131 4.25 -2.30 -5.36
N VAL A 132 3.91 -3.31 -4.56
CA VAL A 132 2.59 -3.98 -4.63
C VAL A 132 1.48 -3.03 -4.23
N VAL A 133 1.66 -2.30 -3.11
CA VAL A 133 0.62 -1.41 -2.56
C VAL A 133 0.39 -0.22 -3.50
N ILE A 134 1.46 0.43 -3.92
CA ILE A 134 1.38 1.63 -4.76
C ILE A 134 0.87 1.25 -6.16
N LEU A 135 1.32 0.13 -6.74
CA LEU A 135 0.79 -0.38 -7.99
C LEU A 135 -0.71 -0.68 -7.88
N ALA A 136 -1.15 -1.32 -6.79
CA ALA A 136 -2.56 -1.61 -6.58
C ALA A 136 -3.39 -0.31 -6.53
N GLU A 137 -2.92 0.72 -5.85
CA GLU A 137 -3.60 2.01 -5.76
C GLU A 137 -3.65 2.75 -7.10
N GLU A 138 -2.55 2.78 -7.83
CA GLU A 138 -2.45 3.49 -9.12
C GLU A 138 -3.24 2.77 -10.22
N LEU A 139 -3.10 1.45 -10.32
CA LEU A 139 -3.79 0.65 -11.34
C LEU A 139 -5.30 0.51 -11.06
N ALA A 140 -5.74 0.55 -9.80
CA ALA A 140 -7.16 0.49 -9.44
C ALA A 140 -7.98 1.70 -9.96
N ARG A 141 -7.32 2.78 -10.36
CA ARG A 141 -7.94 3.98 -10.94
C ARG A 141 -8.18 3.86 -12.45
N ILE A 142 -7.66 2.81 -13.08
CA ILE A 142 -7.70 2.62 -14.52
C ILE A 142 -8.77 1.58 -14.84
N ASP A 143 -9.76 1.98 -15.64
CA ASP A 143 -10.80 1.08 -16.10
C ASP A 143 -10.22 0.04 -17.09
N GLY A 144 -10.87 -1.11 -17.18
CA GLY A 144 -10.48 -2.17 -18.13
C GLY A 144 -9.43 -3.15 -17.60
N ILE A 145 -8.80 -2.91 -16.44
CA ILE A 145 -7.91 -3.87 -15.79
C ILE A 145 -8.75 -4.93 -15.07
N ARG A 146 -8.55 -6.20 -15.43
CA ARG A 146 -9.18 -7.36 -14.78
C ARG A 146 -8.32 -7.95 -13.67
N SER A 147 -7.03 -8.09 -13.94
CA SER A 147 -6.05 -8.52 -12.95
C SER A 147 -4.69 -7.93 -13.27
N ALA A 148 -3.87 -7.77 -12.23
CA ALA A 148 -2.48 -7.39 -12.37
C ALA A 148 -1.64 -8.14 -11.32
N PHE A 149 -0.43 -8.54 -11.69
CA PHE A 149 0.47 -9.27 -10.80
C PHE A 149 1.94 -8.98 -11.14
N LEU A 150 2.78 -9.03 -10.14
CA LEU A 150 4.24 -9.00 -10.30
C LEU A 150 4.73 -10.41 -10.67
N TYR A 151 5.78 -10.48 -11.49
CA TYR A 151 6.45 -11.71 -11.85
C TYR A 151 7.98 -11.50 -11.91
N GLY A 152 8.74 -12.51 -12.28
CA GLY A 152 10.18 -12.40 -12.44
C GLY A 152 10.96 -12.29 -11.12
N SER A 153 12.13 -11.66 -11.19
CA SER A 153 13.10 -11.65 -10.10
C SER A 153 12.61 -10.92 -8.84
N PHE A 154 11.82 -9.85 -9.01
CA PHE A 154 11.27 -9.11 -7.89
C PHE A 154 10.21 -9.94 -7.15
N ALA A 155 9.30 -10.60 -7.87
CA ALA A 155 8.30 -11.50 -7.29
C ALA A 155 8.97 -12.68 -6.58
N ALA A 156 10.00 -13.29 -7.20
CA ALA A 156 10.80 -14.36 -6.59
C ALA A 156 11.39 -13.92 -5.25
N ARG A 157 12.00 -12.74 -5.23
CA ARG A 157 12.61 -12.18 -4.03
C ARG A 157 11.58 -11.88 -2.94
N MET A 158 10.42 -11.41 -3.32
CA MET A 158 9.32 -11.18 -2.39
C MET A 158 8.81 -12.49 -1.77
N LEU A 159 8.84 -13.60 -2.51
CA LEU A 159 8.42 -14.93 -2.03
C LEU A 159 9.51 -15.70 -1.28
N GLY A 160 10.69 -15.10 -1.10
CA GLY A 160 11.72 -15.67 -0.26
C GLY A 160 12.93 -16.24 -1.00
N ASP A 161 12.95 -16.18 -2.32
CA ASP A 161 14.09 -16.67 -3.09
C ASP A 161 15.35 -15.87 -2.80
N GLY A 162 16.46 -16.56 -2.64
CA GLY A 162 17.77 -15.95 -2.47
C GLY A 162 18.29 -15.33 -3.76
N GLY A 163 19.38 -14.58 -3.69
CA GLY A 163 20.06 -14.01 -4.85
C GLY A 163 20.36 -12.52 -4.75
N PRO A 164 20.84 -11.89 -5.83
CA PRO A 164 21.08 -10.45 -5.88
C PRO A 164 19.77 -9.66 -5.75
N ALA A 165 19.89 -8.41 -5.32
CA ALA A 165 18.74 -7.50 -5.29
C ALA A 165 18.21 -7.30 -6.71
N PRO A 166 16.88 -7.42 -6.94
CA PRO A 166 16.27 -7.15 -8.24
C PRO A 166 16.53 -5.71 -8.67
N HIS A 167 16.81 -5.49 -9.97
CA HIS A 167 17.07 -4.15 -10.49
C HIS A 167 15.81 -3.45 -10.97
N ASP A 168 14.77 -4.19 -11.30
CA ASP A 168 13.50 -3.74 -11.86
C ASP A 168 12.32 -4.51 -11.27
N ILE A 169 11.14 -4.10 -11.65
CA ILE A 169 9.86 -4.68 -11.22
C ILE A 169 9.05 -4.97 -12.47
N ASP A 170 8.86 -6.26 -12.77
CA ASP A 170 8.03 -6.68 -13.88
C ASP A 170 6.59 -6.84 -13.41
N VAL A 171 5.66 -6.15 -14.10
CA VAL A 171 4.22 -6.23 -13.81
C VAL A 171 3.45 -6.67 -15.04
N MET A 172 2.64 -7.72 -14.89
CA MET A 172 1.67 -8.16 -15.89
C MET A 172 0.33 -7.51 -15.60
N VAL A 173 -0.27 -6.90 -16.61
CA VAL A 173 -1.61 -6.30 -16.56
C VAL A 173 -2.49 -7.00 -17.59
N LEU A 174 -3.58 -7.61 -17.12
CA LEU A 174 -4.51 -8.35 -17.96
C LEU A 174 -5.84 -7.60 -18.09
N GLY A 175 -6.28 -7.41 -19.32
CA GLY A 175 -7.52 -6.70 -19.62
C GLY A 175 -7.40 -5.85 -20.89
N GLU A 176 -8.24 -4.84 -20.99
CA GLU A 176 -8.26 -3.87 -22.08
C GLU A 176 -8.21 -2.43 -21.53
N PRO A 177 -7.18 -2.09 -20.74
CA PRO A 177 -7.03 -0.75 -20.23
C PRO A 177 -6.54 0.21 -21.31
N GLU A 178 -6.66 1.50 -21.01
CA GLU A 178 -5.96 2.52 -21.78
C GLU A 178 -4.46 2.39 -21.52
N VAL A 179 -3.68 2.14 -22.58
CA VAL A 179 -2.26 1.75 -22.49
C VAL A 179 -1.40 2.86 -21.88
N ASP A 180 -1.60 4.12 -22.31
CA ASP A 180 -0.82 5.25 -21.83
C ASP A 180 -1.08 5.47 -20.33
N ALA A 181 -2.32 5.29 -19.85
CA ALA A 181 -2.65 5.39 -18.43
C ALA A 181 -1.90 4.37 -17.56
N VAL A 182 -1.69 3.14 -18.07
CA VAL A 182 -0.90 2.12 -17.38
C VAL A 182 0.58 2.53 -17.29
N TYR A 183 1.17 3.02 -18.39
CA TYR A 183 2.56 3.49 -18.39
C TYR A 183 2.76 4.69 -17.47
N GLU A 184 1.82 5.65 -17.46
CA GLU A 184 1.86 6.77 -16.55
C GLU A 184 1.76 6.33 -15.07
N ALA A 185 0.89 5.37 -14.78
CA ALA A 185 0.79 4.80 -13.44
C ALA A 185 2.12 4.13 -13.02
N CYS A 186 2.72 3.33 -13.89
CA CYS A 186 4.03 2.72 -13.64
C CYS A 186 5.12 3.77 -13.42
N THR A 187 5.14 4.86 -14.19
CA THR A 187 6.10 5.97 -14.00
C THR A 187 5.93 6.63 -12.63
N ARG A 188 4.70 6.82 -12.14
CA ARG A 188 4.47 7.32 -10.78
C ARG A 188 4.98 6.36 -9.71
N VAL A 189 4.79 5.06 -9.92
CA VAL A 189 5.34 4.02 -9.01
C VAL A 189 6.85 4.03 -9.03
N GLU A 190 7.51 4.08 -10.21
CA GLU A 190 8.97 4.19 -10.33
C GLU A 190 9.54 5.35 -9.50
N ALA A 191 8.92 6.52 -9.61
CA ALA A 191 9.34 7.69 -8.85
C ALA A 191 9.24 7.48 -7.32
N ALA A 192 8.24 6.73 -6.86
CA ALA A 192 8.03 6.43 -5.45
C ALA A 192 8.98 5.36 -4.90
N VAL A 193 9.23 4.29 -5.70
CA VAL A 193 10.03 3.14 -5.24
C VAL A 193 11.49 3.20 -5.66
N HIS A 194 11.86 4.21 -6.45
CA HIS A 194 13.23 4.41 -7.00
C HIS A 194 13.76 3.18 -7.77
N ARG A 195 12.88 2.56 -8.56
CA ARG A 195 13.20 1.35 -9.32
C ARG A 195 12.33 1.28 -10.58
N PRO A 196 12.89 0.90 -11.75
CA PRO A 196 12.12 0.75 -12.98
C PRO A 196 10.94 -0.22 -12.82
N VAL A 197 9.80 0.11 -13.41
CA VAL A 197 8.60 -0.73 -13.44
C VAL A 197 8.24 -1.00 -14.89
N ASN A 198 8.32 -2.26 -15.30
CA ASN A 198 8.13 -2.70 -16.67
C ASN A 198 6.73 -3.33 -16.83
N PRO A 199 5.72 -2.62 -17.36
CA PRO A 199 4.42 -3.21 -17.61
C PRO A 199 4.42 -4.06 -18.90
N THR A 200 3.84 -5.25 -18.81
CA THR A 200 3.41 -6.07 -19.94
C THR A 200 1.89 -6.12 -19.91
N ILE A 201 1.25 -5.54 -20.95
CA ILE A 201 -0.20 -5.43 -21.03
C ILE A 201 -0.69 -6.44 -22.06
N LEU A 202 -1.60 -7.32 -21.67
CA LEU A 202 -2.15 -8.36 -22.54
C LEU A 202 -3.66 -8.48 -22.32
N SER A 203 -4.38 -8.77 -23.42
CA SER A 203 -5.74 -9.29 -23.33
C SER A 203 -5.74 -10.70 -22.71
N ARG A 204 -6.92 -11.17 -22.33
CA ARG A 204 -7.06 -12.53 -21.81
C ARG A 204 -6.67 -13.59 -22.87
N GLU A 205 -7.02 -13.34 -24.12
CA GLU A 205 -6.74 -14.20 -25.27
C GLU A 205 -5.23 -14.29 -25.54
N GLU A 206 -4.55 -13.15 -25.53
CA GLU A 206 -3.09 -13.10 -25.70
C GLU A 206 -2.36 -13.80 -24.56
N PHE A 207 -2.83 -13.60 -23.33
CA PHE A 207 -2.25 -14.29 -22.16
C PHE A 207 -2.48 -15.81 -22.22
N ALA A 208 -3.59 -16.28 -22.82
CA ALA A 208 -3.88 -17.70 -22.96
C ALA A 208 -3.10 -18.36 -24.12
N ALA A 209 -2.56 -17.56 -25.05
CA ALA A 209 -1.83 -18.07 -26.20
C ALA A 209 -0.55 -18.82 -25.81
N PRO A 210 -0.16 -19.86 -26.55
CA PRO A 210 1.10 -20.56 -26.30
C PRO A 210 2.31 -19.63 -26.50
N SER A 211 3.15 -19.52 -25.47
CA SER A 211 4.36 -18.71 -25.51
C SER A 211 5.34 -19.19 -24.44
N GLY A 212 6.58 -19.45 -24.83
CA GLY A 212 7.61 -19.84 -23.86
C GLY A 212 7.85 -18.79 -22.76
N PHE A 213 7.65 -17.51 -23.07
CA PHE A 213 7.68 -16.44 -22.07
C PHE A 213 6.52 -16.58 -21.07
N LEU A 214 5.29 -16.74 -21.58
CA LEU A 214 4.10 -16.86 -20.72
C LEU A 214 4.09 -18.16 -19.93
N ASP A 215 4.65 -19.24 -20.46
CA ASP A 215 4.81 -20.50 -19.73
C ASP A 215 5.77 -20.33 -18.55
N ASN A 216 6.85 -19.59 -18.73
CA ASN A 216 7.76 -19.22 -17.62
C ASN A 216 7.07 -18.34 -16.59
N VAL A 217 6.24 -17.38 -17.01
CA VAL A 217 5.47 -16.52 -16.09
C VAL A 217 4.46 -17.33 -15.30
N ARG A 218 3.72 -18.25 -15.95
CA ARG A 218 2.70 -19.10 -15.29
C ARG A 218 3.31 -20.10 -14.30
N SER A 219 4.49 -20.61 -14.56
CA SER A 219 5.19 -21.57 -13.70
C SER A 219 6.12 -20.93 -12.68
N GLY A 220 6.43 -19.65 -12.86
CA GLY A 220 7.34 -18.90 -12.02
C GLY A 220 6.67 -18.25 -10.80
N PRO A 221 7.47 -17.56 -9.99
CA PRO A 221 6.99 -16.77 -8.86
C PRO A 221 6.13 -15.61 -9.34
N ALA A 222 4.96 -15.44 -8.74
CA ALA A 222 4.04 -14.36 -9.02
C ALA A 222 3.33 -13.86 -7.77
N VAL A 223 3.11 -12.54 -7.70
CA VAL A 223 2.48 -11.84 -6.57
C VAL A 223 1.31 -11.01 -7.09
N ALA A 224 0.09 -11.32 -6.66
CA ALA A 224 -1.10 -10.58 -7.08
C ALA A 224 -1.04 -9.11 -6.62
N VAL A 225 -1.45 -8.20 -7.50
CA VAL A 225 -1.58 -6.76 -7.27
C VAL A 225 -3.06 -6.36 -7.35
N ILE A 226 -3.76 -6.76 -8.41
CA ILE A 226 -5.20 -6.57 -8.60
C ILE A 226 -5.82 -7.92 -8.97
N GLY A 227 -6.91 -8.29 -8.29
CA GLY A 227 -7.60 -9.55 -8.55
C GLY A 227 -6.78 -10.77 -8.13
N GLU A 228 -7.14 -11.93 -8.66
CA GLU A 228 -6.45 -13.20 -8.43
C GLU A 228 -5.48 -13.52 -9.57
N LEU A 229 -4.53 -14.42 -9.29
CA LEU A 229 -3.65 -14.95 -10.34
C LEU A 229 -4.49 -15.79 -11.31
N PRO A 230 -4.43 -15.53 -12.63
CA PRO A 230 -5.36 -16.10 -13.59
C PRO A 230 -5.25 -17.61 -13.82
N TRP A 231 -4.33 -18.28 -13.17
CA TRP A 231 -4.11 -19.75 -13.23
C TRP A 231 -4.32 -20.46 -11.89
N ARG A 232 -4.87 -19.80 -10.88
CA ARG A 232 -5.21 -20.37 -9.58
C ARG A 232 -6.71 -20.47 -9.39
#